data_a5062495b7e1fd2b3e550b3190039736
#
_entry.id   a5062495b7e1fd2b3e550b3190039736
#
_cell.length_a   1.000
_cell.length_b   1.000
_cell.length_c   1.000
_cell.angle_alpha   90.00
_cell.angle_beta   90.00
_cell.angle_gamma   90.00
#
_symmetry.space_group_name_H-M   'P 1'
#
loop_
_entity.id
_entity.type
_entity.pdbx_description
1 polymer ?
#
loop_
_entity_poly.entity_id
_entity_poly.type
_entity_poly.pdbx_seq_one_letter_code
_entity_poly.pdbx_strand_id
1 'polypeptide(L)'
;MTLSAPAIRARKRSRGDAPLVMVTAYDEPAARYADAAGVDIVLVGDSVANVVMGHHDTLHVTIEEMCHHVRAVAAARPNAHIVADLPWMTYHVDRADTLRNGAQLIRAGAQSVKLEGGRTRLEMVRALLDAEIPVMGHLGLTPQSVLAFGGFKVQAKSREAAKWLIEDAVALQDEGIFAVVIEGVPSIVGTEVTAALEIPTIGIGAGPDTDGQVLVFHDLLGLTGRKPAKFVRQYADLGSAITEALSRYAADVRGGEFPSAAETYPNPEDLLH
;
A
#
# COMPACT_ATOMS: atom_id res chain seq x y z
N MET A 1 10.87 11.58 14.51
CA MET A 1 10.54 12.48 13.37
C MET A 1 10.00 11.61 12.26
N THR A 2 8.88 11.97 11.70
CA THR A 2 8.29 11.25 10.55
C THR A 2 9.25 11.27 9.36
N LEU A 3 9.41 10.13 8.68
CA LEU A 3 10.24 10.01 7.48
C LEU A 3 9.64 10.84 6.35
N SER A 4 10.41 11.73 5.73
CA SER A 4 9.91 12.60 4.65
C SER A 4 10.19 12.05 3.26
N ALA A 5 9.43 12.49 2.23
CA ALA A 5 9.67 12.09 0.85
C ALA A 5 11.11 12.40 0.37
N PRO A 6 11.71 13.56 0.66
CA PRO A 6 13.13 13.81 0.35
C PRO A 6 14.09 12.85 1.07
N ALA A 7 13.80 12.48 2.33
CA ALA A 7 14.63 11.52 3.06
C ALA A 7 14.53 10.11 2.46
N ILE A 8 13.34 9.70 2.00
CA ILE A 8 13.17 8.45 1.25
C ILE A 8 13.94 8.51 -0.07
N ARG A 9 13.80 9.61 -0.84
CA ARG A 9 14.49 9.79 -2.12
C ARG A 9 16.01 9.64 -2.01
N ALA A 10 16.58 10.03 -0.87
CA ALA A 10 18.01 9.92 -0.63
C ALA A 10 18.49 8.48 -0.37
N ARG A 11 17.57 7.55 0.00
CA ARG A 11 17.89 6.17 0.37
C ARG A 11 18.07 5.29 -0.86
N LYS A 12 19.28 4.73 -1.04
CA LYS A 12 19.62 3.84 -2.16
C LYS A 12 20.58 2.76 -1.70
N ARG A 13 20.26 1.49 -1.90
CA ARG A 13 21.13 0.36 -1.50
C ARG A 13 22.51 0.44 -2.10
N SER A 14 22.66 0.91 -3.34
CA SER A 14 23.95 1.13 -3.98
C SER A 14 24.84 2.15 -3.26
N ARG A 15 24.28 2.97 -2.38
CA ARG A 15 24.99 3.93 -1.50
C ARG A 15 25.26 3.38 -0.10
N GLY A 16 24.90 2.12 0.17
CA GLY A 16 25.10 1.48 1.46
C GLY A 16 23.91 1.59 2.44
N ASP A 17 22.79 2.14 1.99
CA ASP A 17 21.59 2.24 2.82
C ASP A 17 20.93 0.86 3.06
N ALA A 18 20.31 0.71 4.24
CA ALA A 18 19.46 -0.45 4.50
C ALA A 18 18.21 -0.41 3.59
N PRO A 19 17.70 -1.58 3.16
CA PRO A 19 16.48 -1.65 2.37
C PRO A 19 15.29 -0.98 3.05
N LEU A 20 14.46 -0.28 2.27
CA LEU A 20 13.22 0.31 2.72
C LEU A 20 12.16 -0.77 2.95
N VAL A 21 11.48 -0.69 4.08
CA VAL A 21 10.36 -1.58 4.41
C VAL A 21 9.06 -0.83 4.23
N MET A 22 8.18 -1.32 3.35
CA MET A 22 6.88 -0.76 3.10
C MET A 22 5.80 -1.82 3.29
N VAL A 23 4.67 -1.44 3.88
CA VAL A 23 3.50 -2.32 4.04
C VAL A 23 2.23 -1.51 3.84
N THR A 24 1.15 -2.15 3.37
CA THR A 24 -0.14 -1.44 3.32
C THR A 24 -0.77 -1.36 4.71
N ALA A 25 -1.58 -0.33 4.95
CA ALA A 25 -2.51 -0.28 6.08
C ALA A 25 -3.76 0.49 5.68
N TYR A 26 -4.90 0.16 6.31
CA TYR A 26 -6.19 0.71 5.92
C TYR A 26 -7.00 1.25 7.12
N ASP A 27 -6.47 1.11 8.33
CA ASP A 27 -7.07 1.57 9.58
C ASP A 27 -5.99 1.97 10.61
N GLU A 28 -6.44 2.55 11.73
CA GLU A 28 -5.56 2.99 12.81
C GLU A 28 -4.76 1.84 13.45
N PRO A 29 -5.40 0.71 13.83
CA PRO A 29 -4.65 -0.38 14.46
C PRO A 29 -3.56 -0.97 13.56
N ALA A 30 -3.84 -1.18 12.27
CA ALA A 30 -2.85 -1.69 11.33
C ALA A 30 -1.67 -0.71 11.16
N ALA A 31 -1.94 0.59 11.06
CA ALA A 31 -0.92 1.62 10.97
C ALA A 31 -0.05 1.67 12.23
N ARG A 32 -0.65 1.56 13.42
CA ARG A 32 0.05 1.53 14.69
C ARG A 32 0.94 0.29 14.83
N TYR A 33 0.48 -0.87 14.38
CA TYR A 33 1.31 -2.08 14.37
C TYR A 33 2.46 -1.99 13.38
N ALA A 34 2.24 -1.43 12.18
CA ALA A 34 3.30 -1.21 11.21
C ALA A 34 4.38 -0.25 11.75
N ASP A 35 3.98 0.86 12.35
CA ASP A 35 4.91 1.84 12.95
C ASP A 35 5.71 1.23 14.11
N ALA A 36 5.06 0.50 15.01
CA ALA A 36 5.71 -0.21 16.11
C ALA A 36 6.70 -1.30 15.65
N ALA A 37 6.46 -1.88 14.47
CA ALA A 37 7.36 -2.84 13.83
C ALA A 37 8.55 -2.18 13.11
N GLY A 38 8.62 -0.85 13.06
CA GLY A 38 9.72 -0.12 12.41
C GLY A 38 9.61 -0.08 10.88
N VAL A 39 8.40 -0.14 10.33
CA VAL A 39 8.17 0.03 8.89
C VAL A 39 8.47 1.48 8.49
N ASP A 40 9.18 1.67 7.36
CA ASP A 40 9.56 3.01 6.89
C ASP A 40 8.40 3.74 6.20
N ILE A 41 7.56 3.00 5.47
CA ILE A 41 6.48 3.55 4.64
C ILE A 41 5.20 2.76 4.86
N VAL A 42 4.11 3.45 5.16
CA VAL A 42 2.76 2.89 5.18
C VAL A 42 2.01 3.33 3.92
N LEU A 43 1.54 2.36 3.15
CA LEU A 43 0.75 2.59 1.94
C LEU A 43 -0.75 2.41 2.25
N VAL A 44 -1.52 3.47 2.07
CA VAL A 44 -2.97 3.33 1.93
C VAL A 44 -3.25 3.03 0.45
N GLY A 45 -3.22 1.74 0.12
CA GLY A 45 -3.32 1.26 -1.26
C GLY A 45 -4.78 1.05 -1.70
N ASP A 46 -5.03 1.19 -2.99
CA ASP A 46 -6.32 0.85 -3.60
C ASP A 46 -6.64 -0.66 -3.53
N SER A 47 -5.63 -1.49 -3.19
CA SER A 47 -5.80 -2.90 -2.79
C SER A 47 -6.79 -3.09 -1.62
N VAL A 48 -7.14 -2.03 -0.87
CA VAL A 48 -8.25 -2.01 0.09
C VAL A 48 -9.54 -2.56 -0.53
N ALA A 49 -9.79 -2.26 -1.82
CA ALA A 49 -10.92 -2.79 -2.57
C ALA A 49 -10.99 -4.32 -2.50
N ASN A 50 -9.85 -4.99 -2.65
CA ASN A 50 -9.80 -6.45 -2.67
C ASN A 50 -9.80 -7.09 -1.28
N VAL A 51 -9.02 -6.53 -0.34
CA VAL A 51 -8.70 -7.20 0.93
C VAL A 51 -9.57 -6.76 2.10
N VAL A 52 -10.26 -5.63 1.98
CA VAL A 52 -11.18 -5.09 3.00
C VAL A 52 -12.61 -5.04 2.48
N MET A 53 -12.82 -4.47 1.27
CA MET A 53 -14.16 -4.20 0.74
C MET A 53 -14.75 -5.40 -0.04
N GLY A 54 -13.93 -6.41 -0.39
CA GLY A 54 -14.39 -7.64 -1.04
C GLY A 54 -14.62 -7.53 -2.55
N HIS A 55 -14.14 -6.47 -3.20
CA HIS A 55 -14.16 -6.36 -4.65
C HIS A 55 -13.18 -7.31 -5.32
N HIS A 56 -13.41 -7.64 -6.60
CA HIS A 56 -12.53 -8.52 -7.38
C HIS A 56 -11.29 -7.82 -7.93
N ASP A 57 -11.34 -6.50 -8.06
CA ASP A 57 -10.26 -5.64 -8.57
C ASP A 57 -10.21 -4.31 -7.81
N THR A 58 -9.27 -3.42 -8.16
CA THR A 58 -9.07 -2.12 -7.54
C THR A 58 -9.86 -0.99 -8.23
N LEU A 59 -10.62 -1.28 -9.28
CA LEU A 59 -11.29 -0.26 -10.11
C LEU A 59 -12.51 0.38 -9.44
N HIS A 60 -13.04 -0.25 -8.41
CA HIS A 60 -14.29 0.14 -7.78
C HIS A 60 -14.11 1.12 -6.61
N VAL A 61 -12.90 1.22 -6.05
CA VAL A 61 -12.66 2.11 -4.92
C VAL A 61 -12.66 3.57 -5.37
N THR A 62 -13.38 4.41 -4.64
CA THR A 62 -13.52 5.84 -4.92
C THR A 62 -12.50 6.68 -4.16
N ILE A 63 -12.36 7.96 -4.55
CA ILE A 63 -11.49 8.90 -3.83
C ILE A 63 -11.99 9.17 -2.41
N GLU A 64 -13.31 9.19 -2.18
CA GLU A 64 -13.93 9.37 -0.88
C GLU A 64 -13.60 8.22 0.07
N GLU A 65 -13.66 6.97 -0.41
CA GLU A 65 -13.29 5.78 0.34
C GLU A 65 -11.79 5.77 0.65
N MET A 66 -10.94 6.11 -0.33
CA MET A 66 -9.51 6.28 -0.08
C MET A 66 -9.23 7.35 0.98
N CYS A 67 -9.89 8.51 0.92
CA CYS A 67 -9.78 9.54 1.94
C CYS A 67 -10.26 9.05 3.33
N HIS A 68 -11.28 8.18 3.39
CA HIS A 68 -11.71 7.56 4.65
C HIS A 68 -10.59 6.74 5.27
N HIS A 69 -10.00 5.84 4.50
CA HIS A 69 -8.90 4.98 4.97
C HIS A 69 -7.64 5.78 5.31
N VAL A 70 -7.30 6.80 4.51
CA VAL A 70 -6.17 7.71 4.81
C VAL A 70 -6.37 8.40 6.16
N ARG A 71 -7.57 8.93 6.45
CA ARG A 71 -7.87 9.53 7.77
C ARG A 71 -7.71 8.54 8.91
N ALA A 72 -8.16 7.30 8.72
CA ALA A 72 -8.03 6.25 9.73
C ALA A 72 -6.56 5.92 10.02
N VAL A 73 -5.74 5.75 8.97
CA VAL A 73 -4.30 5.51 9.10
C VAL A 73 -3.58 6.70 9.73
N ALA A 74 -3.89 7.92 9.31
CA ALA A 74 -3.27 9.14 9.83
C ALA A 74 -3.60 9.39 11.32
N ALA A 75 -4.73 8.87 11.81
CA ALA A 75 -5.11 8.96 13.22
C ALA A 75 -4.12 8.25 14.15
N ALA A 76 -3.42 7.22 13.67
CA ALA A 76 -2.34 6.54 14.39
C ALA A 76 -1.10 7.42 14.61
N ARG A 77 -0.95 8.52 13.84
CA ARG A 77 0.23 9.42 13.85
C ARG A 77 1.56 8.65 13.74
N PRO A 78 1.71 7.78 12.73
CA PRO A 78 2.92 6.96 12.62
C PRO A 78 4.15 7.82 12.34
N ASN A 79 5.34 7.32 12.72
CA ASN A 79 6.62 7.87 12.27
C ASN A 79 6.91 7.45 10.82
N ALA A 80 6.33 6.34 10.36
CA ALA A 80 6.38 5.91 8.98
C ALA A 80 5.76 6.95 8.04
N HIS A 81 6.30 7.06 6.82
CA HIS A 81 5.77 7.95 5.78
C HIS A 81 4.45 7.40 5.20
N ILE A 82 3.40 8.20 5.19
CA ILE A 82 2.09 7.81 4.66
C ILE A 82 2.00 8.16 3.18
N VAL A 83 1.92 7.13 2.33
CA VAL A 83 1.62 7.24 0.90
C VAL A 83 0.18 6.82 0.67
N ALA A 84 -0.58 7.54 -0.16
CA ALA A 84 -1.93 7.16 -0.54
C ALA A 84 -2.05 6.98 -2.06
N ASP A 85 -2.72 5.92 -2.49
CA ASP A 85 -3.01 5.71 -3.91
C ASP A 85 -4.07 6.69 -4.41
N LEU A 86 -3.80 7.29 -5.56
CA LEU A 86 -4.84 7.85 -6.40
C LEU A 86 -5.59 6.70 -7.06
N PRO A 87 -6.87 6.48 -6.78
CA PRO A 87 -7.62 5.38 -7.38
C PRO A 87 -7.86 5.59 -8.87
N TRP A 88 -8.24 4.51 -9.55
CA TRP A 88 -8.52 4.54 -10.98
C TRP A 88 -9.47 5.69 -11.37
N MET A 89 -9.20 6.33 -12.51
CA MET A 89 -9.91 7.50 -13.06
C MET A 89 -9.75 8.83 -12.30
N THR A 90 -9.02 8.89 -11.19
CA THR A 90 -8.80 10.15 -10.45
C THR A 90 -7.60 10.96 -10.94
N TYR A 91 -6.83 10.42 -11.89
CA TYR A 91 -5.67 11.07 -12.52
C TYR A 91 -5.58 10.77 -14.04
N HIS A 92 -6.69 10.41 -14.67
CA HIS A 92 -6.73 10.02 -16.09
C HIS A 92 -7.40 11.07 -16.96
N VAL A 93 -8.21 11.95 -16.38
CA VAL A 93 -9.07 12.88 -17.13
C VAL A 93 -8.30 14.13 -17.53
N ASP A 94 -7.86 14.91 -16.55
CA ASP A 94 -7.08 16.13 -16.77
C ASP A 94 -6.25 16.52 -15.53
N ARG A 95 -5.42 17.58 -15.68
CA ARG A 95 -4.58 18.11 -14.60
C ARG A 95 -5.38 18.65 -13.42
N ALA A 96 -6.50 19.34 -13.68
CA ALA A 96 -7.28 19.97 -12.63
C ALA A 96 -7.97 18.93 -11.75
N ASP A 97 -8.46 17.85 -12.36
CA ASP A 97 -9.05 16.72 -11.64
C ASP A 97 -7.99 15.98 -10.80
N THR A 98 -6.83 15.69 -11.40
CA THR A 98 -5.68 15.09 -10.70
C THR A 98 -5.27 15.91 -9.48
N LEU A 99 -5.17 17.22 -9.59
CA LEU A 99 -4.83 18.11 -8.48
C LEU A 99 -5.87 18.13 -7.37
N ARG A 100 -7.17 18.15 -7.73
CA ARG A 100 -8.26 18.10 -6.74
C ARG A 100 -8.20 16.79 -5.94
N ASN A 101 -8.01 15.67 -6.61
CA ASN A 101 -7.97 14.35 -6.00
C ASN A 101 -6.69 14.17 -5.14
N GLY A 102 -5.52 14.57 -5.63
CA GLY A 102 -4.29 14.58 -4.84
C GLY A 102 -4.41 15.43 -3.59
N ALA A 103 -4.96 16.65 -3.71
CA ALA A 103 -5.17 17.54 -2.56
C ALA A 103 -6.17 16.96 -1.53
N GLN A 104 -7.17 16.19 -1.95
CA GLN A 104 -8.08 15.51 -1.01
C GLN A 104 -7.34 14.48 -0.16
N LEU A 105 -6.45 13.65 -0.76
CA LEU A 105 -5.65 12.67 -0.04
C LEU A 105 -4.67 13.33 0.94
N ILE A 106 -4.00 14.42 0.53
CA ILE A 106 -3.11 15.17 1.41
C ILE A 106 -3.89 15.75 2.60
N ARG A 107 -5.04 16.38 2.35
CA ARG A 107 -5.92 16.88 3.44
C ARG A 107 -6.47 15.79 4.34
N ALA A 108 -6.62 14.57 3.84
CA ALA A 108 -7.00 13.41 4.63
C ALA A 108 -5.87 12.92 5.56
N GLY A 109 -4.62 13.33 5.32
CA GLY A 109 -3.46 13.02 6.16
C GLY A 109 -2.33 12.26 5.46
N ALA A 110 -2.44 12.00 4.15
CA ALA A 110 -1.31 11.47 3.37
C ALA A 110 -0.19 12.52 3.26
N GLN A 111 1.06 12.06 3.17
CA GLN A 111 2.23 12.90 3.00
C GLN A 111 2.74 12.90 1.54
N SER A 112 2.26 11.95 0.75
CA SER A 112 2.51 11.84 -0.68
C SER A 112 1.43 10.99 -1.33
N VAL A 113 1.36 11.02 -2.65
CA VAL A 113 0.44 10.20 -3.43
C VAL A 113 1.19 9.21 -4.31
N LYS A 114 0.54 8.08 -4.66
CA LYS A 114 1.06 7.12 -5.64
C LYS A 114 0.08 7.04 -6.82
N LEU A 115 0.60 6.89 -8.03
CA LEU A 115 -0.18 6.67 -9.25
C LEU A 115 0.51 5.66 -10.16
N GLU A 116 -0.29 5.02 -11.01
CA GLU A 116 0.12 3.94 -11.91
C GLU A 116 0.32 4.42 -13.34
N GLY A 117 1.40 3.93 -13.97
CA GLY A 117 1.76 4.18 -15.37
C GLY A 117 3.04 5.00 -15.51
N GLY A 118 3.62 4.93 -16.71
CA GLY A 118 4.89 5.55 -17.08
C GLY A 118 4.71 6.87 -17.82
N ARG A 119 5.37 7.01 -18.97
CA ARG A 119 5.39 8.24 -19.80
C ARG A 119 4.01 8.81 -20.13
N THR A 120 2.97 8.00 -20.19
CA THR A 120 1.60 8.45 -20.42
C THR A 120 1.00 9.26 -19.26
N ARG A 121 1.66 9.28 -18.11
CA ARG A 121 1.22 9.99 -16.89
C ARG A 121 2.11 11.17 -16.50
N LEU A 122 3.16 11.47 -17.25
CA LEU A 122 4.10 12.56 -16.91
C LEU A 122 3.43 13.92 -16.72
N GLU A 123 2.43 14.23 -17.53
CA GLU A 123 1.68 15.49 -17.38
C GLU A 123 0.98 15.58 -16.02
N MET A 124 0.41 14.48 -15.53
CA MET A 124 -0.29 14.43 -14.24
C MET A 124 0.71 14.42 -13.07
N VAL A 125 1.82 13.72 -13.23
CA VAL A 125 2.94 13.74 -12.27
C VAL A 125 3.47 15.16 -12.12
N ARG A 126 3.77 15.85 -13.22
CA ARG A 126 4.21 17.25 -13.22
C ARG A 126 3.21 18.16 -12.53
N ALA A 127 1.92 18.02 -12.83
CA ALA A 127 0.89 18.82 -12.20
C ALA A 127 0.90 18.69 -10.67
N LEU A 128 1.04 17.47 -10.15
CA LEU A 128 1.12 17.23 -8.71
C LEU A 128 2.39 17.83 -8.10
N LEU A 129 3.54 17.65 -8.75
CA LEU A 129 4.84 18.17 -8.28
C LEU A 129 4.88 19.70 -8.30
N ASP A 130 4.32 20.36 -9.35
CA ASP A 130 4.16 21.81 -9.44
C ASP A 130 3.29 22.37 -8.30
N ALA A 131 2.37 21.55 -7.77
CA ALA A 131 1.55 21.87 -6.60
C ALA A 131 2.17 21.41 -5.27
N GLU A 132 3.47 21.06 -5.26
CA GLU A 132 4.23 20.64 -4.09
C GLU A 132 3.71 19.35 -3.43
N ILE A 133 2.99 18.52 -4.18
CA ILE A 133 2.54 17.20 -3.74
C ILE A 133 3.58 16.15 -4.16
N PRO A 134 4.30 15.50 -3.22
CA PRO A 134 5.28 14.47 -3.56
C PRO A 134 4.61 13.26 -4.20
N VAL A 135 5.23 12.71 -5.25
CA VAL A 135 4.68 11.59 -6.03
C VAL A 135 5.59 10.37 -5.96
N MET A 136 4.99 9.21 -5.72
CA MET A 136 5.56 7.89 -5.92
C MET A 136 5.00 7.30 -7.22
N GLY A 137 5.86 6.77 -8.10
CA GLY A 137 5.43 6.06 -9.31
C GLY A 137 5.08 4.60 -9.03
N HIS A 138 4.37 3.96 -9.97
CA HIS A 138 4.10 2.53 -9.94
C HIS A 138 4.12 1.96 -11.36
N LEU A 139 5.01 1.00 -11.61
CA LEU A 139 5.27 0.40 -12.92
C LEU A 139 5.28 -1.14 -12.85
N GLY A 140 5.19 -1.76 -14.01
CA GLY A 140 5.13 -3.21 -14.16
C GLY A 140 3.70 -3.70 -14.24
N LEU A 141 3.30 -4.62 -13.37
CA LEU A 141 1.90 -4.95 -13.17
C LEU A 141 1.24 -3.79 -12.42
N THR A 142 0.39 -3.07 -13.10
CA THR A 142 -0.41 -2.00 -12.54
C THR A 142 -1.85 -2.52 -12.37
N PRO A 143 -2.31 -2.79 -11.11
CA PRO A 143 -3.64 -3.37 -10.86
C PRO A 143 -4.80 -2.62 -11.50
N GLN A 144 -4.71 -1.30 -11.59
CA GLN A 144 -5.72 -0.47 -12.26
C GLN A 144 -5.81 -0.72 -13.78
N SER A 145 -4.80 -1.35 -14.37
CA SER A 145 -4.80 -1.74 -15.79
C SER A 145 -5.27 -3.18 -16.03
N VAL A 146 -5.86 -3.84 -15.03
CA VAL A 146 -6.20 -5.27 -15.05
C VAL A 146 -7.09 -5.66 -16.24
N LEU A 147 -8.02 -4.80 -16.64
CA LEU A 147 -8.88 -5.03 -17.81
C LEU A 147 -8.07 -4.97 -19.11
N ALA A 148 -7.17 -3.99 -19.25
CA ALA A 148 -6.31 -3.86 -20.43
C ALA A 148 -5.32 -5.02 -20.56
N PHE A 149 -4.81 -5.53 -19.42
CA PHE A 149 -3.91 -6.70 -19.40
C PHE A 149 -4.63 -8.03 -19.54
N GLY A 150 -5.96 -8.06 -19.41
CA GLY A 150 -6.75 -9.29 -19.38
C GLY A 150 -6.41 -10.17 -18.17
N GLY A 151 -6.26 -9.56 -16.99
CA GLY A 151 -5.96 -10.18 -15.70
C GLY A 151 -4.59 -9.83 -15.11
N PHE A 152 -4.35 -10.28 -13.88
CA PHE A 152 -3.07 -10.09 -13.18
C PHE A 152 -1.98 -11.01 -13.78
N LYS A 153 -1.11 -10.45 -14.58
CA LYS A 153 -0.06 -11.16 -15.31
C LYS A 153 1.29 -10.49 -15.11
N VAL A 154 2.35 -11.29 -14.97
CA VAL A 154 3.73 -10.79 -14.96
C VAL A 154 4.00 -9.99 -16.23
N GLN A 155 4.49 -8.77 -16.07
CA GLN A 155 4.82 -7.82 -17.13
C GLN A 155 6.28 -7.87 -17.55
N ALA A 156 6.66 -7.12 -18.59
CA ALA A 156 8.03 -6.95 -19.08
C ALA A 156 8.77 -8.27 -19.36
N LYS A 157 8.07 -9.26 -19.96
CA LYS A 157 8.63 -10.59 -20.28
C LYS A 157 9.46 -10.64 -21.57
N SER A 158 9.39 -9.63 -22.42
CA SER A 158 10.22 -9.51 -23.63
C SER A 158 11.30 -8.45 -23.43
N ARG A 159 12.37 -8.54 -24.20
CA ARG A 159 13.47 -7.55 -24.18
C ARG A 159 12.96 -6.13 -24.47
N GLU A 160 12.04 -6.00 -25.41
CA GLU A 160 11.42 -4.74 -25.77
C GLU A 160 10.56 -4.16 -24.65
N ALA A 161 9.70 -5.00 -24.04
CA ALA A 161 8.87 -4.57 -22.91
C ALA A 161 9.71 -4.21 -21.68
N ALA A 162 10.81 -4.92 -21.43
CA ALA A 162 11.74 -4.57 -20.35
C ALA A 162 12.42 -3.22 -20.62
N LYS A 163 12.84 -2.95 -21.86
CA LYS A 163 13.43 -1.68 -22.26
C LYS A 163 12.42 -0.53 -22.05
N TRP A 164 11.19 -0.69 -22.48
CA TRP A 164 10.14 0.32 -22.28
C TRP A 164 9.86 0.60 -20.80
N LEU A 165 9.88 -0.43 -19.97
CA LEU A 165 9.70 -0.25 -18.51
C LEU A 165 10.82 0.58 -17.90
N ILE A 166 12.08 0.33 -18.31
CA ILE A 166 13.24 1.11 -17.86
C ILE A 166 13.13 2.57 -18.33
N GLU A 167 12.77 2.79 -19.60
CA GLU A 167 12.57 4.14 -20.14
C GLU A 167 11.44 4.89 -19.42
N ASP A 168 10.35 4.22 -19.08
CA ASP A 168 9.26 4.78 -18.29
C ASP A 168 9.71 5.16 -16.87
N ALA A 169 10.52 4.30 -16.23
CA ALA A 169 11.04 4.55 -14.89
C ALA A 169 11.99 5.77 -14.88
N VAL A 170 12.89 5.86 -15.86
CA VAL A 170 13.80 7.01 -16.02
C VAL A 170 13.00 8.28 -16.27
N ALA A 171 12.02 8.26 -17.17
CA ALA A 171 11.19 9.43 -17.46
C ALA A 171 10.42 9.95 -16.23
N LEU A 172 9.90 9.02 -15.39
CA LEU A 172 9.26 9.40 -14.13
C LEU A 172 10.26 10.00 -13.13
N GLN A 173 11.48 9.44 -13.04
CA GLN A 173 12.54 10.01 -12.21
C GLN A 173 12.93 11.41 -12.64
N ASP A 174 13.10 11.64 -13.96
CA ASP A 174 13.48 12.91 -14.54
C ASP A 174 12.38 13.98 -14.30
N GLU A 175 11.12 13.54 -14.22
CA GLU A 175 10.00 14.42 -13.84
C GLU A 175 10.08 14.84 -12.36
N GLY A 176 10.71 14.05 -11.48
CA GLY A 176 10.96 14.44 -10.09
C GLY A 176 10.28 13.59 -9.04
N ILE A 177 9.74 12.41 -9.35
CA ILE A 177 9.18 11.51 -8.34
C ILE A 177 10.23 11.13 -7.29
N PHE A 178 9.80 10.80 -6.06
CA PHE A 178 10.75 10.48 -4.99
C PHE A 178 11.10 8.99 -4.87
N ALA A 179 10.25 8.09 -5.37
CA ALA A 179 10.44 6.64 -5.39
C ALA A 179 9.51 6.01 -6.42
N VAL A 180 9.76 4.76 -6.79
CA VAL A 180 8.91 4.00 -7.71
C VAL A 180 8.69 2.57 -7.22
N VAL A 181 7.42 2.12 -7.23
CA VAL A 181 7.06 0.71 -7.03
C VAL A 181 7.24 -0.04 -8.35
N ILE A 182 7.88 -1.20 -8.29
CA ILE A 182 8.03 -2.13 -9.42
C ILE A 182 7.33 -3.44 -9.06
N GLU A 183 6.23 -3.73 -9.75
CA GLU A 183 5.40 -4.88 -9.44
C GLU A 183 5.38 -5.93 -10.55
N GLY A 184 5.44 -7.21 -10.15
CA GLY A 184 5.12 -8.35 -11.00
C GLY A 184 5.95 -8.42 -12.28
N VAL A 185 7.28 -8.25 -12.20
CA VAL A 185 8.22 -8.35 -13.31
C VAL A 185 9.25 -9.45 -13.05
N PRO A 186 9.94 -9.99 -14.08
CA PRO A 186 11.10 -10.86 -13.88
C PRO A 186 12.16 -10.18 -13.01
N SER A 187 12.83 -10.92 -12.11
CA SER A 187 13.82 -10.37 -11.18
C SER A 187 14.94 -9.60 -11.88
N ILE A 188 15.43 -10.10 -13.02
CA ILE A 188 16.45 -9.40 -13.81
C ILE A 188 15.97 -8.00 -14.27
N VAL A 189 14.70 -7.84 -14.58
CA VAL A 189 14.12 -6.52 -14.95
C VAL A 189 14.07 -5.61 -13.74
N GLY A 190 13.68 -6.13 -12.56
CA GLY A 190 13.76 -5.39 -11.31
C GLY A 190 15.17 -4.89 -11.00
N THR A 191 16.19 -5.74 -11.20
CA THR A 191 17.61 -5.39 -11.04
C THR A 191 18.02 -4.27 -12.00
N GLU A 192 17.71 -4.40 -13.29
CA GLU A 192 18.06 -3.40 -14.31
C GLU A 192 17.38 -2.04 -14.09
N VAL A 193 16.08 -2.03 -13.75
CA VAL A 193 15.38 -0.79 -13.40
C VAL A 193 16.03 -0.12 -12.18
N THR A 194 16.36 -0.92 -11.16
CA THR A 194 17.00 -0.40 -9.94
C THR A 194 18.38 0.20 -10.24
N ALA A 195 19.16 -0.43 -11.11
CA ALA A 195 20.46 0.08 -11.50
C ALA A 195 20.39 1.34 -12.37
N ALA A 196 19.32 1.50 -13.16
CA ALA A 196 19.13 2.66 -14.04
C ALA A 196 18.68 3.93 -13.31
N LEU A 197 18.22 3.81 -12.05
CA LEU A 197 17.63 4.92 -11.31
C LEU A 197 18.53 5.40 -10.17
N GLU A 198 18.47 6.71 -9.90
CA GLU A 198 19.09 7.37 -8.75
C GLU A 198 18.15 7.41 -7.53
N ILE A 199 16.83 7.27 -7.74
CA ILE A 199 15.80 7.20 -6.70
C ILE A 199 15.58 5.75 -6.27
N PRO A 200 15.04 5.48 -5.05
CA PRO A 200 14.78 4.13 -4.61
C PRO A 200 13.65 3.45 -5.38
N THR A 201 13.84 2.15 -5.64
CA THR A 201 12.83 1.23 -6.15
C THR A 201 12.27 0.39 -5.02
N ILE A 202 10.94 0.21 -4.98
CA ILE A 202 10.24 -0.65 -4.02
C ILE A 202 9.66 -1.84 -4.79
N GLY A 203 10.14 -3.04 -4.52
CA GLY A 203 9.72 -4.25 -5.22
C GLY A 203 8.50 -4.91 -4.60
N ILE A 204 7.66 -5.46 -5.45
CA ILE A 204 6.63 -6.45 -5.10
C ILE A 204 6.53 -7.47 -6.23
N GLY A 205 7.04 -8.68 -5.99
CA GLY A 205 7.19 -9.66 -7.06
C GLY A 205 8.15 -9.22 -8.18
N ALA A 206 9.19 -8.44 -7.85
CA ALA A 206 10.20 -7.92 -8.76
C ALA A 206 11.63 -8.42 -8.43
N GLY A 207 11.75 -9.38 -7.54
CA GLY A 207 13.05 -9.93 -7.10
C GLY A 207 13.66 -9.21 -5.91
N PRO A 208 14.86 -9.64 -5.44
CA PRO A 208 15.47 -9.16 -4.20
C PRO A 208 16.32 -7.89 -4.36
N ASP A 209 16.63 -7.46 -5.58
CA ASP A 209 17.65 -6.44 -5.85
C ASP A 209 17.10 -5.00 -5.90
N THR A 210 15.81 -4.80 -5.61
CA THR A 210 15.23 -3.47 -5.40
C THR A 210 15.71 -2.85 -4.09
N ASP A 211 15.58 -1.53 -3.94
CA ASP A 211 16.03 -0.79 -2.76
C ASP A 211 15.13 -0.98 -1.54
N GLY A 212 13.92 -1.49 -1.73
CA GLY A 212 12.97 -1.84 -0.70
C GLY A 212 11.97 -2.87 -1.18
N GLN A 213 11.05 -3.29 -0.29
CA GLN A 213 10.00 -4.24 -0.60
C GLN A 213 8.67 -3.77 0.00
N VAL A 214 7.57 -4.05 -0.70
CA VAL A 214 6.21 -3.85 -0.19
C VAL A 214 5.41 -5.15 -0.24
N LEU A 215 4.57 -5.38 0.76
CA LEU A 215 3.54 -6.40 0.75
C LEU A 215 2.22 -5.83 1.27
N VAL A 216 1.12 -6.42 0.82
CA VAL A 216 -0.21 -6.14 1.35
C VAL A 216 -0.32 -6.75 2.75
N PHE A 217 -0.72 -5.95 3.74
CA PHE A 217 -0.83 -6.34 5.15
C PHE A 217 -1.62 -7.63 5.35
N HIS A 218 -2.77 -7.74 4.69
CA HIS A 218 -3.65 -8.91 4.80
C HIS A 218 -3.02 -10.17 4.22
N ASP A 219 -2.27 -10.05 3.12
CA ASP A 219 -1.55 -11.18 2.53
C ASP A 219 -0.38 -11.62 3.42
N LEU A 220 0.40 -10.65 3.92
CA LEU A 220 1.55 -10.89 4.79
C LEU A 220 1.16 -11.62 6.08
N LEU A 221 -0.02 -11.32 6.63
CA LEU A 221 -0.51 -11.87 7.90
C LEU A 221 -1.51 -13.02 7.75
N GLY A 222 -1.80 -13.47 6.50
CA GLY A 222 -2.69 -14.59 6.25
C GLY A 222 -4.16 -14.32 6.59
N LEU A 223 -4.63 -13.06 6.38
CA LEU A 223 -6.00 -12.66 6.70
C LEU A 223 -6.98 -12.88 5.54
N THR A 224 -6.50 -13.05 4.30
CA THR A 224 -7.37 -13.11 3.13
C THR A 224 -8.12 -14.43 2.96
N GLY A 225 -7.67 -15.50 3.61
CA GLY A 225 -8.21 -16.85 3.43
C GLY A 225 -8.08 -17.40 2.00
N ARG A 226 -7.35 -16.71 1.12
CA ARG A 226 -7.11 -17.07 -0.28
C ARG A 226 -5.68 -17.58 -0.44
N LYS A 227 -5.44 -18.37 -1.49
CA LYS A 227 -4.07 -18.76 -1.86
C LYS A 227 -3.29 -17.49 -2.22
N PRO A 228 -2.17 -17.20 -1.52
CA PRO A 228 -1.38 -16.01 -1.79
C PRO A 228 -0.70 -16.08 -3.16
N ALA A 229 -0.38 -14.92 -3.74
CA ALA A 229 0.45 -14.83 -4.93
C ALA A 229 1.84 -15.43 -4.66
N LYS A 230 2.52 -15.92 -5.71
CA LYS A 230 3.82 -16.61 -5.59
C LYS A 230 4.89 -15.79 -4.84
N PHE A 231 4.86 -14.49 -4.95
CA PHE A 231 5.83 -13.58 -4.33
C PHE A 231 5.52 -13.25 -2.87
N VAL A 232 4.34 -13.62 -2.38
CA VAL A 232 3.93 -13.38 -0.99
C VAL A 232 4.51 -14.46 -0.08
N ARG A 233 5.25 -14.04 0.92
CA ARG A 233 5.56 -14.84 2.10
C ARG A 233 4.59 -14.47 3.21
N GLN A 234 3.85 -15.44 3.71
CA GLN A 234 3.06 -15.26 4.91
C GLN A 234 3.96 -15.39 6.15
N TYR A 235 3.87 -14.43 7.06
CA TYR A 235 4.62 -14.41 8.33
C TYR A 235 3.75 -14.83 9.51
N ALA A 236 2.43 -14.91 9.31
CA ALA A 236 1.46 -15.39 10.28
C ALA A 236 0.24 -16.01 9.58
N ASP A 237 -0.58 -16.75 10.32
CA ASP A 237 -1.90 -17.24 9.91
C ASP A 237 -2.95 -16.67 10.87
N LEU A 238 -3.18 -15.37 10.80
CA LEU A 238 -4.14 -14.70 11.67
C LEU A 238 -5.58 -15.04 11.32
N GLY A 239 -5.88 -15.43 10.09
CA GLY A 239 -7.22 -15.88 9.70
C GLY A 239 -7.67 -17.08 10.51
N SER A 240 -6.81 -18.10 10.64
CA SER A 240 -7.08 -19.28 11.48
C SER A 240 -7.17 -18.92 12.96
N ALA A 241 -6.26 -18.10 13.47
CA ALA A 241 -6.25 -17.67 14.87
C ALA A 241 -7.53 -16.88 15.25
N ILE A 242 -7.98 -15.98 14.38
CA ILE A 242 -9.22 -15.22 14.58
C ILE A 242 -10.43 -16.17 14.59
N THR A 243 -10.49 -17.11 13.64
CA THR A 243 -11.60 -18.07 13.54
C THR A 243 -11.67 -18.92 14.80
N GLU A 244 -10.53 -19.43 15.31
CA GLU A 244 -10.47 -20.21 16.53
C GLU A 244 -10.92 -19.39 17.75
N ALA A 245 -10.44 -18.15 17.90
CA ALA A 245 -10.83 -17.27 19.00
C ALA A 245 -12.34 -16.98 19.01
N LEU A 246 -12.92 -16.69 17.85
CA LEU A 246 -14.36 -16.46 17.71
C LEU A 246 -15.17 -17.72 18.00
N SER A 247 -14.66 -18.90 17.60
CA SER A 247 -15.32 -20.18 17.86
C SER A 247 -15.36 -20.49 19.36
N ARG A 248 -14.27 -20.23 20.09
CA ARG A 248 -14.23 -20.37 21.57
C ARG A 248 -15.22 -19.43 22.22
N TYR A 249 -15.18 -18.14 21.88
CA TYR A 249 -16.15 -17.17 22.40
C TYR A 249 -17.60 -17.60 22.16
N ALA A 250 -17.92 -18.08 20.97
CA ALA A 250 -19.26 -18.55 20.63
C ALA A 250 -19.66 -19.81 21.45
N ALA A 251 -18.72 -20.68 21.77
CA ALA A 251 -18.96 -21.83 22.62
C ALA A 251 -19.23 -21.41 24.07
N ASP A 252 -18.42 -20.53 24.62
CA ASP A 252 -18.54 -20.01 26.00
C ASP A 252 -19.89 -19.30 26.20
N VAL A 253 -20.31 -18.47 25.25
CA VAL A 253 -21.63 -17.82 25.30
C VAL A 253 -22.77 -18.82 25.27
N ARG A 254 -22.70 -19.84 24.39
CA ARG A 254 -23.75 -20.88 24.30
C ARG A 254 -23.76 -21.82 25.50
N GLY A 255 -22.58 -22.07 26.09
CA GLY A 255 -22.42 -22.88 27.31
C GLY A 255 -22.80 -22.14 28.60
N GLY A 256 -22.99 -20.81 28.54
CA GLY A 256 -23.24 -19.98 29.72
C GLY A 256 -21.99 -19.73 30.57
N GLU A 257 -20.81 -19.98 30.01
CA GLU A 257 -19.51 -19.72 30.66
C GLU A 257 -19.05 -18.25 30.50
N PHE A 258 -19.61 -17.53 29.51
CA PHE A 258 -19.40 -16.10 29.32
C PHE A 258 -20.76 -15.36 29.30
N PRO A 259 -20.91 -14.21 30.05
CA PRO A 259 -19.92 -13.66 30.98
C PRO A 259 -19.85 -14.44 32.29
N SER A 260 -18.64 -14.56 32.84
CA SER A 260 -18.44 -15.07 34.20
C SER A 260 -18.58 -13.94 35.25
N ALA A 261 -18.34 -14.26 36.52
CA ALA A 261 -18.27 -13.25 37.57
C ALA A 261 -17.18 -12.18 37.33
N ALA A 262 -16.12 -12.55 36.60
CA ALA A 262 -15.01 -11.62 36.27
C ALA A 262 -15.43 -10.53 35.27
N GLU A 263 -16.36 -10.82 34.39
CA GLU A 263 -16.88 -9.88 33.38
C GLU A 263 -18.22 -9.25 33.82
N THR A 264 -18.71 -9.57 35.03
CA THR A 264 -20.00 -9.08 35.54
C THR A 264 -19.80 -7.94 36.53
N TYR A 265 -20.50 -6.83 36.32
CA TYR A 265 -20.50 -5.72 37.28
C TYR A 265 -21.24 -6.13 38.56
N PRO A 266 -20.72 -5.79 39.76
CA PRO A 266 -21.40 -6.09 41.01
C PRO A 266 -22.74 -5.35 41.09
N ASN A 267 -23.77 -6.04 41.58
CA ASN A 267 -25.06 -5.39 41.84
C ASN A 267 -24.94 -4.51 43.08
N PRO A 268 -25.36 -3.24 43.04
CA PRO A 268 -25.56 -2.46 44.26
C PRO A 268 -26.65 -3.11 45.14
N GLU A 269 -26.42 -3.18 46.44
CA GLU A 269 -27.32 -3.88 47.40
C GLU A 269 -28.77 -3.36 47.37
N ASP A 270 -28.98 -2.10 46.95
CA ASP A 270 -30.31 -1.40 47.00
C ASP A 270 -30.88 -1.08 45.61
N LEU A 271 -30.44 -1.75 44.52
CA LEU A 271 -30.81 -1.36 43.14
C LEU A 271 -32.31 -1.64 42.81
N LEU A 272 -32.95 -2.58 43.51
CA LEU A 272 -34.33 -3.05 43.20
C LEU A 272 -35.26 -3.03 44.39
N HIS A 273 -34.93 -2.36 45.49
CA HIS A 273 -35.76 -2.24 46.71
C HIS A 273 -36.05 -0.80 47.03
#